data_6f805c930e9f8f4e17ae3ba35dc00256
#
_entry.id   6f805c930e9f8f4e17ae3ba35dc00256
#
_cell.length_a   1.000
_cell.length_b   1.000
_cell.length_c   1.000
_cell.angle_alpha   90.00
_cell.angle_beta   90.00
_cell.angle_gamma   90.00
#
_symmetry.space_group_name_H-M   'P 1'
#
loop_
_entity.id
_entity.type
_entity.pdbx_description
1 polymer ?
#
loop_
_entity_poly.entity_id
_entity_poly.type
_entity_poly.pdbx_seq_one_letter_code
_entity_poly.pdbx_strand_id
1 'polypeptide(L)'
;IHLRGVIRVDETFDSRLETAYKSAMGKRLWAGAYGSSNHHEYFAEGVQSWFDNNRENDNDHNHVNTRKELIEYDPVLADLCKEVFGDTKLVYVKPTLRKVLGHLEGYDFRKSPKFEWPEGLEAGYEDAKPKEEKERLERLKRAREEQEKK
;
A
#
# COMPACT_ATOMS: atom_id res chain seq x y z
N ILE A 1 -9.82 -9.19 -0.20
CA ILE A 1 -9.65 -10.47 0.54
C ILE A 1 -10.50 -10.40 1.81
N HIS A 2 -10.28 -9.46 2.74
CA HIS A 2 -10.95 -9.36 4.03
C HIS A 2 -12.49 -9.42 3.91
N LEU A 3 -13.14 -8.39 3.36
CA LEU A 3 -14.61 -8.25 3.29
C LEU A 3 -15.33 -9.25 2.36
N ARG A 4 -14.65 -9.89 1.43
CA ARG A 4 -15.26 -10.78 0.43
C ARG A 4 -14.80 -12.21 0.55
N GLY A 5 -13.80 -12.48 1.40
CA GLY A 5 -13.18 -13.77 1.60
C GLY A 5 -13.14 -14.16 3.07
N VAL A 6 -12.23 -13.58 3.84
CA VAL A 6 -11.92 -14.04 5.21
C VAL A 6 -13.16 -14.09 6.10
N ILE A 7 -13.95 -13.01 6.14
CA ILE A 7 -15.17 -12.97 6.98
C ILE A 7 -16.27 -13.98 6.58
N ARG A 8 -16.19 -14.57 5.41
CA ARG A 8 -17.11 -15.65 5.00
C ARG A 8 -16.67 -17.02 5.46
N VAL A 9 -15.40 -17.16 5.80
CA VAL A 9 -14.80 -18.40 6.31
C VAL A 9 -14.74 -18.36 7.83
N ASP A 10 -14.45 -17.18 8.40
CA ASP A 10 -14.41 -16.91 9.84
C ASP A 10 -15.17 -15.61 10.13
N GLU A 11 -16.40 -15.73 10.61
CA GLU A 11 -17.27 -14.60 10.96
C GLU A 11 -16.73 -13.77 12.14
N THR A 12 -15.81 -14.34 12.94
CA THR A 12 -15.20 -13.65 14.07
C THR A 12 -14.00 -12.78 13.70
N PHE A 13 -13.45 -12.97 12.50
CA PHE A 13 -12.21 -12.30 12.09
C PHE A 13 -12.33 -10.78 12.12
N ASP A 14 -13.44 -10.22 11.64
CA ASP A 14 -13.64 -8.76 11.59
C ASP A 14 -13.65 -8.14 13.00
N SER A 15 -14.33 -8.76 13.96
CA SER A 15 -14.36 -8.27 15.36
C SER A 15 -13.00 -8.39 16.06
N ARG A 16 -12.22 -9.43 15.75
CA ARG A 16 -10.85 -9.59 16.26
C ARG A 16 -9.92 -8.54 15.66
N LEU A 17 -10.04 -8.29 14.36
CA LEU A 17 -9.29 -7.26 13.66
C LEU A 17 -9.62 -5.84 14.20
N GLU A 18 -10.89 -5.54 14.42
CA GLU A 18 -11.32 -4.26 15.01
C GLU A 18 -10.76 -4.09 16.43
N THR A 19 -10.72 -5.16 17.22
CA THR A 19 -10.14 -5.17 18.56
C THR A 19 -8.63 -4.91 18.51
N ALA A 20 -7.92 -5.56 17.60
CA ALA A 20 -6.49 -5.35 17.37
C ALA A 20 -6.20 -3.90 16.96
N TYR A 21 -6.99 -3.37 16.02
CA TYR A 21 -6.90 -1.98 15.58
C TYR A 21 -7.08 -1.00 16.74
N LYS A 22 -8.14 -1.14 17.54
CA LYS A 22 -8.38 -0.26 18.70
C LYS A 22 -7.22 -0.31 19.71
N SER A 23 -6.65 -1.51 19.95
CA SER A 23 -5.48 -1.68 20.79
C SER A 23 -4.24 -0.99 20.24
N ALA A 24 -3.99 -1.13 18.93
CA ALA A 24 -2.88 -0.48 18.24
C ALA A 24 -3.00 1.06 18.31
N MET A 25 -4.21 1.60 18.07
CA MET A 25 -4.47 3.04 18.19
C MET A 25 -4.26 3.55 19.60
N GLY A 26 -4.71 2.80 20.62
CA GLY A 26 -4.47 3.10 22.04
C GLY A 26 -2.99 3.16 22.41
N LYS A 27 -2.15 2.37 21.76
CA LYS A 27 -0.69 2.37 21.90
C LYS A 27 0.00 3.40 20.99
N ARG A 28 -0.75 4.16 20.22
CA ARG A 28 -0.25 5.11 19.22
C ARG A 28 0.59 4.47 18.09
N LEU A 29 0.43 3.17 17.85
CA LEU A 29 0.97 2.56 16.64
C LEU A 29 0.26 3.12 15.42
N TRP A 30 0.94 3.18 14.29
CA TRP A 30 0.43 3.67 13.02
C TRP A 30 0.01 5.16 13.03
N ALA A 31 0.36 5.92 14.06
CA ALA A 31 0.02 7.33 14.17
C ALA A 31 0.55 8.12 12.96
N GLY A 32 -0.36 8.81 12.25
CA GLY A 32 -0.02 9.57 11.04
C GLY A 32 0.08 8.73 9.76
N ALA A 33 0.00 7.39 9.85
CA ALA A 33 -0.05 6.52 8.68
C ALA A 33 -1.51 6.25 8.24
N TYR A 34 -1.70 5.88 6.97
CA TYR A 34 -3.01 5.59 6.40
C TYR A 34 -3.72 4.43 7.11
N GLY A 35 -2.97 3.45 7.61
CA GLY A 35 -3.46 2.36 8.45
C GLY A 35 -4.15 2.79 9.75
N SER A 36 -3.98 4.04 10.19
CA SER A 36 -4.72 4.57 11.35
C SER A 36 -6.15 5.02 11.03
N SER A 37 -6.57 5.02 9.75
CA SER A 37 -7.87 5.54 9.31
C SER A 37 -9.04 4.66 9.76
N ASN A 38 -8.91 3.35 9.66
CA ASN A 38 -9.88 2.34 10.09
C ASN A 38 -9.24 0.95 10.09
N HIS A 39 -9.94 -0.05 10.66
CA HIS A 39 -9.42 -1.42 10.76
C HIS A 39 -9.23 -2.12 9.41
N HIS A 40 -9.93 -1.72 8.37
CA HIS A 40 -9.74 -2.29 7.03
C HIS A 40 -8.42 -1.82 6.40
N GLU A 41 -8.12 -0.53 6.52
CA GLU A 41 -6.86 0.04 6.05
C GLU A 41 -5.68 -0.43 6.91
N TYR A 42 -5.88 -0.58 8.21
CA TYR A 42 -4.93 -1.18 9.13
C TYR A 42 -4.52 -2.60 8.69
N PHE A 43 -5.51 -3.44 8.34
CA PHE A 43 -5.23 -4.77 7.82
C PHE A 43 -4.56 -4.73 6.44
N ALA A 44 -4.97 -3.82 5.57
CA ALA A 44 -4.37 -3.67 4.24
C ALA A 44 -2.87 -3.30 4.32
N GLU A 45 -2.51 -2.35 5.18
CA GLU A 45 -1.12 -1.97 5.47
C GLU A 45 -0.31 -3.16 6.03
N GLY A 46 -0.89 -3.90 6.98
CA GLY A 46 -0.28 -5.10 7.52
C GLY A 46 -0.04 -6.16 6.46
N VAL A 47 -1.00 -6.40 5.56
CA VAL A 47 -0.84 -7.36 4.46
C VAL A 47 0.24 -6.93 3.49
N GLN A 48 0.33 -5.65 3.14
CA GLN A 48 1.39 -5.15 2.27
C GLN A 48 2.77 -5.38 2.92
N SER A 49 2.93 -5.07 4.20
CA SER A 49 4.17 -5.31 4.94
C SER A 49 4.46 -6.80 5.12
N TRP A 50 3.42 -7.65 5.31
CA TRP A 50 3.56 -9.11 5.39
C TRP A 50 4.20 -9.73 4.14
N PHE A 51 3.98 -9.12 2.99
CA PHE A 51 4.55 -9.53 1.70
C PHE A 51 5.75 -8.67 1.25
N ASP A 52 6.37 -7.91 2.15
CA ASP A 52 7.52 -7.03 1.88
C ASP A 52 7.26 -6.08 0.70
N ASN A 53 6.05 -5.54 0.61
CA ASN A 53 5.59 -4.75 -0.54
C ASN A 53 4.87 -3.45 -0.13
N ASN A 54 5.04 -3.00 1.08
CA ASN A 54 4.51 -1.71 1.49
C ASN A 54 5.45 -0.56 1.08
N ARG A 55 4.90 0.64 1.03
CA ARG A 55 5.70 1.87 0.94
C ARG A 55 6.21 2.26 2.32
N GLU A 56 7.23 3.08 2.37
CA GLU A 56 7.81 3.53 3.63
C GLU A 56 8.11 5.04 3.63
N ASN A 57 7.99 5.64 4.81
CA ASN A 57 8.47 7.00 5.10
C ASN A 57 7.95 8.07 4.12
N ASP A 58 6.70 7.94 3.68
CA ASP A 58 6.03 8.96 2.88
C ASP A 58 4.88 9.63 3.68
N ASN A 59 4.02 10.40 3.01
CA ASN A 59 2.94 11.12 3.69
C ASN A 59 1.88 10.21 4.33
N ASP A 60 1.76 8.97 3.86
CA ASP A 60 0.71 8.04 4.22
C ASP A 60 1.25 6.79 4.95
N HIS A 61 2.56 6.55 4.91
CA HIS A 61 3.20 5.34 5.41
C HIS A 61 4.34 5.66 6.37
N ASN A 62 4.43 4.87 7.44
CA ASN A 62 5.54 4.89 8.38
C ASN A 62 6.73 4.05 7.86
N HIS A 63 7.64 3.64 8.73
CA HIS A 63 8.83 2.85 8.41
C HIS A 63 8.56 1.35 8.21
N VAL A 64 7.33 0.87 8.48
CA VAL A 64 6.99 -0.56 8.48
C VAL A 64 6.64 -1.00 7.06
N ASN A 65 7.59 -1.59 6.35
CA ASN A 65 7.39 -2.03 4.97
C ASN A 65 7.75 -3.50 4.72
N THR A 66 8.32 -4.19 5.73
CA THR A 66 8.69 -5.59 5.64
C THR A 66 7.97 -6.43 6.72
N ARG A 67 7.86 -7.75 6.46
CA ARG A 67 7.33 -8.71 7.43
C ARG A 67 8.08 -8.67 8.77
N LYS A 68 9.38 -8.55 8.71
CA LYS A 68 10.21 -8.49 9.91
C LYS A 68 9.84 -7.26 10.76
N GLU A 69 9.77 -6.11 10.15
CA GLU A 69 9.39 -4.87 10.82
C GLU A 69 7.95 -4.92 11.35
N LEU A 70 7.01 -5.51 10.60
CA LEU A 70 5.64 -5.71 11.05
C LEU A 70 5.59 -6.57 12.32
N ILE A 71 6.33 -7.69 12.37
CA ILE A 71 6.39 -8.57 13.53
C ILE A 71 6.96 -7.83 14.75
N GLU A 72 7.98 -7.00 14.56
CA GLU A 72 8.62 -6.23 15.63
C GLU A 72 7.74 -5.06 16.10
N TYR A 73 7.03 -4.41 15.20
CA TYR A 73 6.26 -3.20 15.46
C TYR A 73 4.83 -3.48 15.96
N ASP A 74 4.13 -4.38 15.29
CA ASP A 74 2.74 -4.75 15.60
C ASP A 74 2.54 -6.27 15.49
N PRO A 75 2.99 -7.03 16.50
CA PRO A 75 2.91 -8.49 16.48
C PRO A 75 1.47 -9.01 16.39
N VAL A 76 0.47 -8.26 16.90
CA VAL A 76 -0.94 -8.66 16.86
C VAL A 76 -1.45 -8.63 15.42
N LEU A 77 -1.12 -7.58 14.67
CA LEU A 77 -1.46 -7.51 13.25
C LEU A 77 -0.70 -8.55 12.42
N ALA A 78 0.58 -8.78 12.76
CA ALA A 78 1.38 -9.82 12.13
C ALA A 78 0.78 -11.21 12.31
N ASP A 79 0.27 -11.53 13.51
CA ASP A 79 -0.39 -12.81 13.80
C ASP A 79 -1.69 -12.97 12.98
N LEU A 80 -2.49 -11.92 12.83
CA LEU A 80 -3.68 -11.93 11.96
C LEU A 80 -3.31 -12.14 10.50
N CYS A 81 -2.25 -11.50 10.02
CA CYS A 81 -1.72 -11.73 8.68
C CYS A 81 -1.24 -13.17 8.49
N LYS A 82 -0.52 -13.72 9.48
CA LYS A 82 -0.05 -15.10 9.48
C LYS A 82 -1.19 -16.11 9.46
N GLU A 83 -2.25 -15.86 10.23
CA GLU A 83 -3.45 -16.71 10.23
C GLU A 83 -4.07 -16.82 8.84
N VAL A 84 -4.16 -15.71 8.11
CA VAL A 84 -4.79 -15.66 6.78
C VAL A 84 -3.90 -16.19 5.67
N PHE A 85 -2.61 -15.88 5.71
CA PHE A 85 -1.66 -16.11 4.60
C PHE A 85 -0.60 -17.18 4.88
N GLY A 86 -0.52 -17.66 6.12
CA GLY A 86 0.53 -18.59 6.54
C GLY A 86 1.92 -17.97 6.39
N ASP A 87 2.92 -18.84 6.30
CA ASP A 87 4.31 -18.44 6.09
C ASP A 87 4.67 -18.32 4.59
N THR A 88 3.67 -18.05 3.73
CA THR A 88 3.88 -17.87 2.30
C THR A 88 4.96 -16.81 2.03
N LYS A 89 6.00 -17.21 1.32
CA LYS A 89 7.11 -16.34 0.92
C LYS A 89 6.91 -15.80 -0.49
N LEU A 90 5.84 -15.04 -0.68
CA LEU A 90 5.63 -14.32 -1.92
C LEU A 90 6.17 -12.90 -1.75
N VAL A 91 7.32 -12.61 -2.36
CA VAL A 91 7.87 -11.27 -2.41
C VAL A 91 7.61 -10.69 -3.79
N TYR A 92 6.92 -9.55 -3.84
CA TYR A 92 6.76 -8.82 -5.08
C TYR A 92 8.10 -8.22 -5.51
N VAL A 93 8.53 -8.53 -6.71
CA VAL A 93 9.70 -7.91 -7.33
C VAL A 93 9.22 -7.04 -8.48
N LYS A 94 9.58 -5.76 -8.46
CA LYS A 94 9.25 -4.83 -9.55
C LYS A 94 9.68 -5.41 -10.88
N PRO A 95 8.88 -5.30 -11.96
CA PRO A 95 9.21 -5.85 -13.28
C PRO A 95 10.60 -5.47 -13.78
N THR A 96 11.04 -4.24 -13.47
CA THR A 96 12.38 -3.73 -13.83
C THR A 96 13.54 -4.44 -13.12
N LEU A 97 13.27 -5.09 -11.99
CA LEU A 97 14.25 -5.82 -11.18
C LEU A 97 14.15 -7.34 -11.34
N ARG A 98 13.12 -7.84 -12.04
CA ARG A 98 12.97 -9.27 -12.29
C ARG A 98 14.01 -9.74 -13.30
N LYS A 99 14.57 -10.91 -13.03
CA LYS A 99 15.31 -11.63 -14.08
C LYS A 99 14.35 -11.99 -15.20
N VAL A 100 14.74 -11.68 -16.42
CA VAL A 100 13.94 -11.96 -17.62
C VAL A 100 14.02 -13.45 -17.92
N LEU A 101 13.10 -14.24 -17.40
CA LEU A 101 13.02 -15.68 -17.55
C LEU A 101 11.58 -16.12 -17.88
N GLY A 102 11.43 -17.24 -18.57
CA GLY A 102 10.12 -17.79 -18.93
C GLY A 102 9.28 -16.81 -19.76
N HIS A 103 8.06 -16.51 -19.32
CA HIS A 103 7.14 -15.61 -20.05
C HIS A 103 7.64 -14.16 -20.19
N LEU A 104 8.69 -13.78 -19.46
CA LEU A 104 9.36 -12.48 -19.58
C LEU A 104 10.63 -12.54 -20.43
N GLU A 105 10.96 -13.68 -21.04
CA GLU A 105 12.13 -13.82 -21.89
C GLU A 105 12.04 -12.82 -23.05
N GLY A 106 13.10 -12.02 -23.21
CA GLY A 106 13.15 -10.95 -24.22
C GLY A 106 12.35 -9.67 -23.87
N TYR A 107 11.67 -9.63 -22.71
CA TYR A 107 10.98 -8.42 -22.29
C TYR A 107 11.96 -7.32 -21.87
N ASP A 108 11.85 -6.18 -22.51
CA ASP A 108 12.55 -4.95 -22.14
C ASP A 108 11.51 -3.84 -21.85
N PHE A 109 11.38 -3.48 -20.59
CA PHE A 109 10.41 -2.45 -20.15
C PHE A 109 10.63 -1.08 -20.83
N ARG A 110 11.86 -0.80 -21.29
CA ARG A 110 12.19 0.45 -22.01
C ARG A 110 11.54 0.50 -23.39
N LYS A 111 11.24 -0.68 -23.95
CA LYS A 111 10.57 -0.84 -25.24
C LYS A 111 9.06 -1.01 -25.10
N SER A 112 8.53 -1.07 -23.87
CA SER A 112 7.10 -1.16 -23.66
C SER A 112 6.42 0.11 -24.13
N PRO A 113 5.23 0.00 -24.79
CA PRO A 113 4.43 1.16 -25.13
C PRO A 113 4.18 2.01 -23.89
N LYS A 114 4.36 3.31 -24.01
CA LYS A 114 3.92 4.25 -22.99
C LYS A 114 2.43 4.50 -23.17
N PHE A 115 1.73 4.64 -22.04
CA PHE A 115 0.34 5.07 -22.10
C PHE A 115 0.28 6.52 -22.60
N GLU A 116 -0.52 6.75 -23.59
CA GLU A 116 -0.86 8.07 -24.10
C GLU A 116 -2.37 8.20 -24.08
N TRP A 117 -2.87 9.34 -23.61
CA TRP A 117 -4.30 9.59 -23.60
C TRP A 117 -4.79 9.70 -25.06
N PRO A 118 -5.89 9.01 -25.43
CA PRO A 118 -6.55 9.29 -26.68
C PRO A 118 -6.94 10.76 -26.79
N GLU A 119 -6.83 11.31 -27.98
CA GLU A 119 -7.19 12.70 -28.28
C GLU A 119 -8.60 13.02 -27.74
N GLY A 120 -8.72 14.12 -27.00
CA GLY A 120 -9.96 14.58 -26.38
C GLY A 120 -10.34 13.93 -25.03
N LEU A 121 -9.69 12.86 -24.59
CA LEU A 121 -9.97 12.25 -23.27
C LEU A 121 -9.11 12.80 -22.15
N GLU A 122 -7.95 13.35 -22.45
CA GLU A 122 -7.03 13.95 -21.47
C GLU A 122 -7.70 15.11 -20.71
N ALA A 123 -8.37 16.01 -21.44
CA ALA A 123 -9.11 17.12 -20.86
C ALA A 123 -10.23 16.63 -19.92
N GLY A 124 -11.00 15.62 -20.34
CA GLY A 124 -12.06 15.04 -19.52
C GLY A 124 -11.54 14.38 -18.25
N TYR A 125 -10.37 13.76 -18.29
CA TYR A 125 -9.74 13.21 -17.11
C TYR A 125 -9.28 14.30 -16.12
N GLU A 126 -8.67 15.38 -16.61
CA GLU A 126 -8.26 16.51 -15.78
C GLU A 126 -9.45 17.18 -15.09
N ASP A 127 -10.57 17.33 -15.80
CA ASP A 127 -11.81 17.88 -15.24
C ASP A 127 -12.45 16.96 -14.19
N ALA A 128 -12.33 15.64 -14.36
CA ALA A 128 -12.90 14.63 -13.47
C ALA A 128 -12.07 14.39 -12.20
N LYS A 129 -10.83 14.89 -12.13
CA LYS A 129 -10.00 14.73 -10.92
C LYS A 129 -10.68 15.34 -9.70
N PRO A 130 -10.78 14.59 -8.58
CA PRO A 130 -11.26 15.14 -7.33
C PRO A 130 -10.52 16.43 -6.95
N LYS A 131 -11.23 17.39 -6.38
CA LYS A 131 -10.64 18.68 -5.97
C LYS A 131 -9.44 18.50 -5.04
N GLU A 132 -9.54 17.54 -4.13
CA GLU A 132 -8.47 17.18 -3.20
C GLU A 132 -7.20 16.69 -3.90
N GLU A 133 -7.33 15.93 -4.97
CA GLU A 133 -6.18 15.46 -5.76
C GLU A 133 -5.52 16.60 -6.51
N LYS A 134 -6.30 17.53 -7.08
CA LYS A 134 -5.78 18.74 -7.72
C LYS A 134 -4.98 19.59 -6.73
N GLU A 135 -5.52 19.83 -5.54
CA GLU A 135 -4.85 20.57 -4.46
C GLU A 135 -3.58 19.88 -3.95
N ARG A 136 -3.59 18.53 -3.88
CA ARG A 136 -2.42 17.71 -3.53
C ARG A 136 -1.31 17.87 -4.57
N LEU A 137 -1.64 17.74 -5.84
CA LEU A 137 -0.67 17.88 -6.94
C LEU A 137 -0.06 19.29 -6.99
N GLU A 138 -0.85 20.34 -6.73
CA GLU A 138 -0.34 21.69 -6.64
C GLU A 138 0.62 21.90 -5.46
N ARG A 139 0.33 21.32 -4.29
CA ARG A 139 1.24 21.35 -3.13
C ARG A 139 2.57 20.66 -3.44
N LEU A 140 2.53 19.53 -4.11
CA LEU A 140 3.73 18.79 -4.52
C LEU A 140 4.57 19.56 -5.55
N LYS A 141 3.92 20.25 -6.50
CA LYS A 141 4.63 21.10 -7.46
C LYS A 141 5.33 22.27 -6.76
N ARG A 142 4.65 22.98 -5.88
CA ARG A 142 5.25 24.09 -5.09
C ARG A 142 6.43 23.63 -4.25
N ALA A 143 6.30 22.48 -3.57
CA ALA A 143 7.39 21.92 -2.77
C ALA A 143 8.64 21.58 -3.63
N ARG A 144 8.45 21.06 -4.84
CA ARG A 144 9.55 20.83 -5.79
C ARG A 144 10.24 22.12 -6.25
N GLU A 145 9.45 23.12 -6.62
CA GLU A 145 9.98 24.42 -7.05
C GLU A 145 10.76 25.14 -5.95
N GLU A 146 10.37 24.93 -4.68
CA GLU A 146 11.09 25.47 -3.52
C GLU A 146 12.41 24.73 -3.25
N GLN A 147 12.48 23.43 -3.56
CA GLN A 147 13.72 22.66 -3.45
C GLN A 147 14.73 22.98 -4.56
N GLU A 148 14.26 23.27 -5.76
CA GLU A 148 15.12 23.64 -6.90
C GLU A 148 15.69 25.05 -6.80
N LYS A 149 15.15 25.90 -5.93
CA LYS A 149 15.62 27.28 -5.68
C LYS A 149 16.64 27.41 -4.54
N LYS A 150 16.96 26.32 -3.86
CA LYS A 150 17.94 26.21 -2.78
C LYS A 150 19.22 25.55 -3.25
#